data_a5a12457230c52349b5ec09dc51e030f
#
_entry.id   a5a12457230c52349b5ec09dc51e030f
#
_cell.length_a   1.000
_cell.length_b   1.000
_cell.length_c   1.000
_cell.angle_alpha   90.00
_cell.angle_beta   90.00
_cell.angle_gamma   90.00
#
_symmetry.space_group_name_H-M   'P 1'
#
loop_
_entity.id
_entity.type
_entity.pdbx_description
1 polymer ?
#
loop_
_entity_poly.entity_id
_entity_poly.type
_entity_poly.pdbx_seq_one_letter_code
_entity_poly.pdbx_strand_id
1 'polypeptide(L)'
;MQFDNSRLDIASSNLRKGRYAAAFEIFFELASNDLDQEAQFALTKMCFDGHLDAEQINKLFTWVNSNSSLGNGYALYNVGLMHERGMGEIKQDYKTAIEYYERAIKEEVLDAYCNLGNIYALGLGEEQGIPRDIFKGIAYLVEGAQEGSRQSAYTLGCLYEKGEYIPQDHKKACYYLVLATLQKHDQAHRVLIMFQHANKGNYDLEFDAAEAQYGKIQNMRKLYRCL
;
A
#
# COMPACT_ATOMS: atom_id res chain seq x y z
N MET A 1 -7.14 25.65 13.04
CA MET A 1 -7.19 24.67 14.14
C MET A 1 -5.78 24.16 14.35
N GLN A 2 -5.22 24.28 15.55
CA GLN A 2 -3.95 23.61 15.88
C GLN A 2 -4.28 22.12 15.97
N PHE A 3 -3.76 21.32 15.06
CA PHE A 3 -3.86 19.85 15.14
C PHE A 3 -3.21 19.41 16.45
N ASP A 4 -3.91 18.61 17.23
CA ASP A 4 -3.41 18.10 18.51
C ASP A 4 -2.40 16.96 18.26
N ASN A 5 -1.21 17.34 17.79
CA ASN A 5 -0.09 16.41 17.55
C ASN A 5 0.24 15.57 18.81
N SER A 6 -0.17 16.03 20.00
CA SER A 6 0.09 15.31 21.25
C SER A 6 -0.68 13.98 21.33
N ARG A 7 -1.89 13.92 20.78
CA ARG A 7 -2.71 12.69 20.80
C ARG A 7 -2.20 11.65 19.79
N LEU A 8 -1.76 12.09 18.60
CA LEU A 8 -1.09 11.21 17.61
C LEU A 8 0.21 10.62 18.18
N ASP A 9 1.00 11.43 18.88
CA ASP A 9 2.23 10.97 19.54
C ASP A 9 1.95 9.95 20.63
N ILE A 10 0.89 10.15 21.44
CA ILE A 10 0.45 9.20 22.47
C ILE A 10 0.01 7.89 21.82
N ALA A 11 -0.81 7.93 20.76
CA ALA A 11 -1.27 6.75 20.03
C ALA A 11 -0.10 5.97 19.43
N SER A 12 0.82 6.68 18.77
CA SER A 12 2.04 6.10 18.18
C SER A 12 2.98 5.50 19.25
N SER A 13 3.08 6.11 20.43
CA SER A 13 3.82 5.55 21.56
C SER A 13 3.18 4.27 22.08
N ASN A 14 1.85 4.22 22.20
CA ASN A 14 1.12 3.02 22.59
C ASN A 14 1.31 1.89 21.57
N LEU A 15 1.23 2.20 20.29
CA LEU A 15 1.46 1.22 19.21
C LEU A 15 2.87 0.61 19.31
N ARG A 16 3.91 1.44 19.46
CA ARG A 16 5.31 0.97 19.62
C ARG A 16 5.52 0.11 20.88
N LYS A 17 4.72 0.32 21.93
CA LYS A 17 4.76 -0.46 23.17
C LYS A 17 3.88 -1.71 23.14
N GLY A 18 3.27 -2.04 22.02
CA GLY A 18 2.35 -3.18 21.88
C GLY A 18 1.01 -3.01 22.58
N ARG A 19 0.66 -1.78 22.98
CA ARG A 19 -0.63 -1.46 23.62
C ARG A 19 -1.68 -1.18 22.54
N TYR A 20 -2.01 -2.19 21.75
CA TYR A 20 -2.78 -2.04 20.52
C TYR A 20 -4.19 -1.50 20.76
N ALA A 21 -4.90 -2.01 21.79
CA ALA A 21 -6.24 -1.51 22.12
C ALA A 21 -6.24 -0.01 22.48
N ALA A 22 -5.29 0.44 23.26
CA ALA A 22 -5.17 1.86 23.65
C ALA A 22 -4.77 2.74 22.43
N ALA A 23 -3.93 2.23 21.56
CA ALA A 23 -3.59 2.92 20.31
C ALA A 23 -4.79 3.02 19.38
N PHE A 24 -5.55 1.93 19.21
CA PHE A 24 -6.74 1.87 18.38
C PHE A 24 -7.78 2.92 18.77
N GLU A 25 -8.14 3.01 20.04
CA GLU A 25 -9.18 3.96 20.48
C GLU A 25 -8.80 5.41 20.17
N ILE A 26 -7.53 5.80 20.38
CA ILE A 26 -7.08 7.15 20.07
C ILE A 26 -7.04 7.40 18.55
N PHE A 27 -6.47 6.48 17.77
CA PHE A 27 -6.46 6.62 16.31
C PHE A 27 -7.86 6.63 15.72
N PHE A 28 -8.76 5.77 16.25
CA PHE A 28 -10.14 5.71 15.78
C PHE A 28 -10.90 7.01 16.06
N GLU A 29 -10.71 7.61 17.23
CA GLU A 29 -11.31 8.89 17.57
C GLU A 29 -10.81 10.03 16.67
N LEU A 30 -9.49 10.12 16.46
CA LEU A 30 -8.88 11.11 15.55
C LEU A 30 -9.35 10.93 14.11
N ALA A 31 -9.39 9.67 13.63
CA ALA A 31 -9.83 9.36 12.28
C ALA A 31 -11.31 9.67 12.06
N SER A 32 -12.16 9.41 13.08
CA SER A 32 -13.61 9.53 12.96
C SER A 32 -14.14 10.94 13.18
N ASN A 33 -13.54 11.69 14.09
CA ASN A 33 -14.00 13.03 14.45
C ASN A 33 -13.28 14.14 13.67
N ASP A 34 -11.97 13.99 13.48
CA ASP A 34 -11.11 15.02 12.90
C ASP A 34 -10.74 14.73 11.45
N LEU A 35 -11.15 13.57 10.90
CA LEU A 35 -10.79 13.06 9.58
C LEU A 35 -9.26 13.03 9.37
N ASP A 36 -8.50 12.80 10.46
CA ASP A 36 -7.05 12.80 10.46
C ASP A 36 -6.49 11.67 9.60
N GLN A 37 -5.78 12.04 8.54
CA GLN A 37 -5.25 11.07 7.56
C GLN A 37 -4.14 10.19 8.14
N GLU A 38 -3.34 10.71 9.08
CA GLU A 38 -2.27 9.94 9.73
C GLU A 38 -2.86 8.86 10.65
N ALA A 39 -3.93 9.21 11.37
CA ALA A 39 -4.68 8.26 12.19
C ALA A 39 -5.36 7.18 11.32
N GLN A 40 -5.94 7.56 10.19
CA GLN A 40 -6.54 6.61 9.24
C GLN A 40 -5.49 5.65 8.66
N PHE A 41 -4.33 6.17 8.29
CA PHE A 41 -3.21 5.35 7.82
C PHE A 41 -2.71 4.39 8.92
N ALA A 42 -2.61 4.87 10.17
CA ALA A 42 -2.21 4.04 11.31
C ALA A 42 -3.21 2.91 11.57
N LEU A 43 -4.52 3.18 11.51
CA LEU A 43 -5.56 2.15 11.62
C LEU A 43 -5.47 1.11 10.50
N THR A 44 -5.21 1.56 9.26
CA THR A 44 -4.97 0.69 8.11
C THR A 44 -3.80 -0.25 8.39
N LYS A 45 -2.69 0.31 8.86
CA LYS A 45 -1.50 -0.47 9.19
C LYS A 45 -1.76 -1.45 10.33
N MET A 46 -2.44 -1.04 11.40
CA MET A 46 -2.81 -1.93 12.51
C MET A 46 -3.69 -3.09 12.04
N CYS A 47 -4.63 -2.82 11.14
CA CYS A 47 -5.48 -3.84 10.51
C CYS A 47 -4.62 -4.80 9.67
N PHE A 48 -3.73 -4.27 8.84
CA PHE A 48 -2.83 -5.05 7.99
C PHE A 48 -1.88 -5.95 8.80
N ASP A 49 -1.32 -5.42 9.89
CA ASP A 49 -0.37 -6.11 10.75
C ASP A 49 -1.05 -7.12 11.71
N GLY A 50 -2.39 -7.22 11.69
CA GLY A 50 -3.16 -8.14 12.54
C GLY A 50 -3.18 -7.72 14.01
N HIS A 51 -3.05 -6.42 14.30
CA HIS A 51 -3.03 -5.88 15.67
C HIS A 51 -4.42 -5.55 16.22
N LEU A 52 -5.49 -5.75 15.44
CA LEU A 52 -6.87 -5.51 15.83
C LEU A 52 -7.58 -6.81 16.15
N ASP A 53 -8.38 -6.81 17.21
CA ASP A 53 -9.30 -7.90 17.50
C ASP A 53 -10.60 -7.82 16.65
N ALA A 54 -11.46 -8.82 16.75
CA ALA A 54 -12.67 -8.90 15.95
C ALA A 54 -13.63 -7.74 16.21
N GLU A 55 -13.75 -7.26 17.46
CA GLU A 55 -14.62 -6.15 17.83
C GLU A 55 -14.12 -4.84 17.21
N GLN A 56 -12.81 -4.59 17.29
CA GLN A 56 -12.15 -3.42 16.69
C GLN A 56 -12.26 -3.42 15.17
N ILE A 57 -12.08 -4.60 14.54
CA ILE A 57 -12.27 -4.77 13.09
C ILE A 57 -13.72 -4.45 12.70
N ASN A 58 -14.72 -4.98 13.42
CA ASN A 58 -16.12 -4.71 13.14
C ASN A 58 -16.49 -3.23 13.37
N LYS A 59 -15.95 -2.60 14.42
CA LYS A 59 -16.10 -1.17 14.70
C LYS A 59 -15.53 -0.33 13.57
N LEU A 60 -14.30 -0.63 13.13
CA LEU A 60 -13.64 0.03 12.01
C LEU A 60 -14.42 -0.16 10.71
N PHE A 61 -14.84 -1.39 10.40
CA PHE A 61 -15.62 -1.71 9.21
C PHE A 61 -16.92 -0.92 9.14
N THR A 62 -17.69 -0.89 10.24
CA THR A 62 -18.96 -0.16 10.30
C THR A 62 -18.75 1.32 10.05
N TRP A 63 -17.73 1.92 10.68
CA TRP A 63 -17.39 3.32 10.48
C TRP A 63 -16.94 3.61 9.05
N VAL A 64 -16.03 2.80 8.53
CA VAL A 64 -15.48 2.95 7.17
C VAL A 64 -16.58 2.81 6.12
N ASN A 65 -17.44 1.79 6.26
CA ASN A 65 -18.53 1.54 5.31
C ASN A 65 -19.54 2.70 5.30
N SER A 66 -19.84 3.26 6.47
CA SER A 66 -20.71 4.45 6.58
C SER A 66 -20.07 5.70 5.97
N ASN A 67 -18.75 5.80 5.92
CA ASN A 67 -18.00 6.95 5.42
C ASN A 67 -17.40 6.75 4.02
N SER A 68 -17.47 5.53 3.47
CA SER A 68 -16.93 5.21 2.13
C SER A 68 -17.64 5.97 0.99
N SER A 69 -18.85 6.47 1.22
CA SER A 69 -19.59 7.33 0.29
C SER A 69 -19.09 8.79 0.28
N LEU A 70 -18.28 9.19 1.25
CA LEU A 70 -17.78 10.56 1.42
C LEU A 70 -16.45 10.83 0.71
N GLY A 71 -16.00 9.95 -0.20
CA GLY A 71 -14.74 10.13 -0.93
C GLY A 71 -13.48 9.96 -0.06
N ASN A 72 -13.58 9.25 1.06
CA ASN A 72 -12.42 8.95 1.89
C ASN A 72 -11.64 7.75 1.32
N GLY A 73 -10.56 8.03 0.60
CA GLY A 73 -9.76 7.03 -0.09
C GLY A 73 -9.21 5.94 0.84
N TYR A 74 -8.70 6.28 2.02
CA TYR A 74 -8.20 5.29 2.98
C TYR A 74 -9.33 4.44 3.59
N ALA A 75 -10.51 5.01 3.77
CA ALA A 75 -11.68 4.24 4.17
C ALA A 75 -12.01 3.18 3.10
N LEU A 76 -12.06 3.57 1.83
CA LEU A 76 -12.28 2.65 0.71
C LEU A 76 -11.21 1.54 0.67
N TYR A 77 -9.93 1.93 0.79
CA TYR A 77 -8.82 0.98 0.82
C TYR A 77 -8.97 -0.05 1.96
N ASN A 78 -9.36 0.40 3.16
CA ASN A 78 -9.56 -0.48 4.32
C ASN A 78 -10.69 -1.48 4.11
N VAL A 79 -11.82 -1.08 3.51
CA VAL A 79 -12.89 -2.03 3.17
C VAL A 79 -12.38 -3.06 2.17
N GLY A 80 -11.64 -2.62 1.14
CA GLY A 80 -11.00 -3.51 0.19
C GLY A 80 -10.11 -4.55 0.88
N LEU A 81 -9.27 -4.11 1.81
CA LEU A 81 -8.37 -4.98 2.59
C LEU A 81 -9.13 -5.97 3.48
N MET A 82 -10.20 -5.53 4.11
CA MET A 82 -11.04 -6.40 4.96
C MET A 82 -11.71 -7.51 4.15
N HIS A 83 -12.20 -7.19 2.94
CA HIS A 83 -12.75 -8.19 2.01
C HIS A 83 -11.67 -9.08 1.40
N GLU A 84 -10.50 -8.54 1.05
CA GLU A 84 -9.37 -9.33 0.52
C GLU A 84 -8.95 -10.42 1.51
N ARG A 85 -8.96 -10.13 2.81
CA ARG A 85 -8.44 -11.03 3.85
C ARG A 85 -9.51 -11.82 4.61
N GLY A 86 -10.77 -11.44 4.49
CA GLY A 86 -11.83 -12.04 5.30
C GLY A 86 -11.64 -11.74 6.77
N MET A 87 -11.68 -10.46 7.16
CA MET A 87 -11.34 -10.03 8.52
C MET A 87 -12.58 -9.89 9.40
N GLY A 88 -12.45 -10.29 10.67
CA GLY A 88 -13.59 -10.27 11.63
C GLY A 88 -14.73 -11.20 11.17
N GLU A 89 -15.93 -10.65 11.02
CA GLU A 89 -17.11 -11.38 10.50
C GLU A 89 -17.26 -11.29 8.98
N ILE A 90 -16.35 -10.55 8.31
CA ILE A 90 -16.38 -10.32 6.87
C ILE A 90 -15.81 -11.53 6.17
N LYS A 91 -16.59 -12.11 5.25
CA LYS A 91 -16.09 -13.20 4.40
C LYS A 91 -15.13 -12.63 3.35
N GLN A 92 -14.09 -13.42 3.04
CA GLN A 92 -13.19 -13.10 1.95
C GLN A 92 -13.94 -13.00 0.62
N ASP A 93 -13.80 -11.87 -0.05
CA ASP A 93 -14.46 -11.57 -1.33
C ASP A 93 -13.54 -10.68 -2.17
N TYR A 94 -12.80 -11.29 -3.08
CA TYR A 94 -11.90 -10.56 -3.98
C TYR A 94 -12.61 -9.66 -4.97
N LYS A 95 -13.85 -9.98 -5.35
CA LYS A 95 -14.63 -9.13 -6.25
C LYS A 95 -14.96 -7.80 -5.59
N THR A 96 -15.47 -7.85 -4.38
CA THR A 96 -15.73 -6.65 -3.58
C THR A 96 -14.44 -5.92 -3.25
N ALA A 97 -13.34 -6.61 -2.92
CA ALA A 97 -12.04 -5.99 -2.67
C ALA A 97 -11.55 -5.18 -3.90
N ILE A 98 -11.65 -5.75 -5.11
CA ILE A 98 -11.27 -5.06 -6.36
C ILE A 98 -12.07 -3.78 -6.54
N GLU A 99 -13.41 -3.82 -6.39
CA GLU A 99 -14.28 -2.65 -6.55
C GLU A 99 -13.88 -1.51 -5.59
N TYR A 100 -13.54 -1.85 -4.34
CA TYR A 100 -13.11 -0.87 -3.36
C TYR A 100 -11.70 -0.33 -3.63
N TYR A 101 -10.76 -1.16 -4.07
CA TYR A 101 -9.42 -0.71 -4.45
C TYR A 101 -9.45 0.21 -5.68
N GLU A 102 -10.25 -0.11 -6.70
CA GLU A 102 -10.42 0.77 -7.87
C GLU A 102 -11.01 2.14 -7.49
N ARG A 103 -11.90 2.18 -6.50
CA ARG A 103 -12.41 3.45 -5.95
C ARG A 103 -11.33 4.17 -5.13
N ALA A 104 -10.56 3.45 -4.32
CA ALA A 104 -9.46 4.02 -3.53
C ALA A 104 -8.37 4.65 -4.42
N ILE A 105 -8.07 4.05 -5.58
CA ILE A 105 -7.15 4.63 -6.57
C ILE A 105 -7.66 5.98 -7.08
N LYS A 106 -8.95 6.12 -7.34
CA LYS A 106 -9.53 7.40 -7.79
C LYS A 106 -9.42 8.50 -6.73
N GLU A 107 -9.29 8.11 -5.47
CA GLU A 107 -9.03 8.99 -4.32
C GLU A 107 -7.52 9.03 -3.97
N GLU A 108 -6.65 8.72 -4.93
CA GLU A 108 -5.18 8.84 -4.85
C GLU A 108 -4.51 7.94 -3.78
N VAL A 109 -5.16 6.84 -3.37
CA VAL A 109 -4.56 5.86 -2.46
C VAL A 109 -3.66 4.90 -3.23
N LEU A 110 -2.37 5.20 -3.26
CA LEU A 110 -1.38 4.50 -4.08
C LEU A 110 -1.14 3.03 -3.67
N ASP A 111 -1.39 2.68 -2.40
CA ASP A 111 -1.21 1.30 -1.91
C ASP A 111 -2.22 0.33 -2.55
N ALA A 112 -3.37 0.82 -3.02
CA ALA A 112 -4.39 0.02 -3.70
C ALA A 112 -3.91 -0.56 -5.04
N TYR A 113 -3.01 0.13 -5.75
CA TYR A 113 -2.38 -0.38 -6.97
C TYR A 113 -1.63 -1.70 -6.73
N CYS A 114 -0.90 -1.79 -5.62
CA CYS A 114 -0.16 -3.00 -5.29
C CYS A 114 -1.09 -4.18 -5.01
N ASN A 115 -2.17 -3.95 -4.27
CA ASN A 115 -3.13 -5.01 -3.95
C ASN A 115 -3.85 -5.51 -5.20
N LEU A 116 -4.33 -4.60 -6.06
CA LEU A 116 -4.91 -4.98 -7.36
C LEU A 116 -3.92 -5.74 -8.24
N GLY A 117 -2.69 -5.24 -8.32
CA GLY A 117 -1.62 -5.89 -9.06
C GLY A 117 -1.39 -7.32 -8.60
N ASN A 118 -1.34 -7.56 -7.29
CA ASN A 118 -1.15 -8.88 -6.71
C ASN A 118 -2.36 -9.80 -6.95
N ILE A 119 -3.60 -9.29 -6.78
CA ILE A 119 -4.81 -10.10 -7.02
C ILE A 119 -4.78 -10.67 -8.44
N TYR A 120 -4.51 -9.84 -9.45
CA TYR A 120 -4.50 -10.30 -10.84
C TYR A 120 -3.23 -11.09 -11.20
N ALA A 121 -2.03 -10.62 -10.84
CA ALA A 121 -0.78 -11.26 -11.22
C ALA A 121 -0.61 -12.63 -10.57
N LEU A 122 -1.01 -12.78 -9.30
CA LEU A 122 -0.87 -14.02 -8.55
C LEU A 122 -2.10 -14.94 -8.66
N GLY A 123 -3.22 -14.43 -9.23
CA GLY A 123 -4.45 -15.21 -9.36
C GLY A 123 -5.16 -15.48 -8.03
N LEU A 124 -5.08 -14.55 -7.07
CA LEU A 124 -5.61 -14.77 -5.71
C LEU A 124 -7.13 -14.96 -5.69
N GLY A 125 -7.84 -14.48 -6.71
CA GLY A 125 -9.29 -14.57 -6.82
C GLY A 125 -9.79 -15.72 -7.74
N GLU A 126 -8.93 -16.64 -8.21
CA GLU A 126 -9.32 -17.67 -9.19
C GLU A 126 -10.46 -18.57 -8.68
N GLU A 127 -10.44 -18.96 -7.41
CA GLU A 127 -11.52 -19.76 -6.80
C GLU A 127 -12.87 -19.00 -6.72
N GLN A 128 -12.86 -17.69 -6.86
CA GLN A 128 -14.05 -16.83 -6.86
C GLN A 128 -14.42 -16.37 -8.28
N GLY A 129 -13.85 -17.02 -9.32
CA GLY A 129 -14.14 -16.75 -10.72
C GLY A 129 -13.47 -15.49 -11.30
N ILE A 130 -12.44 -14.96 -10.64
CA ILE A 130 -11.61 -13.86 -11.15
C ILE A 130 -10.36 -14.49 -11.79
N PRO A 131 -10.28 -14.52 -13.13
CA PRO A 131 -9.16 -15.20 -13.79
C PRO A 131 -7.84 -14.49 -13.48
N ARG A 132 -6.80 -15.28 -13.33
CA ARG A 132 -5.44 -14.76 -13.28
C ARG A 132 -5.11 -14.02 -14.57
N ASP A 133 -4.62 -12.80 -14.42
CA ASP A 133 -4.18 -11.95 -15.53
C ASP A 133 -2.87 -11.25 -15.15
N ILE A 134 -1.76 -11.89 -15.51
CA ILE A 134 -0.42 -11.39 -15.19
C ILE A 134 -0.18 -10.01 -15.83
N PHE A 135 -0.65 -9.80 -17.06
CA PHE A 135 -0.44 -8.53 -17.77
C PHE A 135 -1.22 -7.39 -17.11
N LYS A 136 -2.48 -7.64 -16.74
CA LYS A 136 -3.29 -6.68 -15.98
C LYS A 136 -2.67 -6.38 -14.62
N GLY A 137 -2.20 -7.41 -13.90
CA GLY A 137 -1.55 -7.25 -12.62
C GLY A 137 -0.28 -6.40 -12.71
N ILE A 138 0.59 -6.70 -13.67
CA ILE A 138 1.80 -5.91 -13.92
C ILE A 138 1.46 -4.48 -14.33
N ALA A 139 0.42 -4.25 -15.14
CA ALA A 139 -0.01 -2.91 -15.52
C ALA A 139 -0.36 -2.06 -14.29
N TYR A 140 -1.16 -2.58 -13.35
CA TYR A 140 -1.46 -1.89 -12.09
C TYR A 140 -0.19 -1.60 -11.27
N LEU A 141 0.73 -2.57 -11.15
CA LEU A 141 1.97 -2.36 -10.41
C LEU A 141 2.83 -1.26 -11.06
N VAL A 142 2.94 -1.25 -12.39
CA VAL A 142 3.71 -0.22 -13.15
C VAL A 142 3.09 1.15 -12.95
N GLU A 143 1.78 1.28 -13.11
CA GLU A 143 1.06 2.54 -12.90
C GLU A 143 1.27 3.04 -11.47
N GLY A 144 1.07 2.18 -10.47
CA GLY A 144 1.32 2.53 -9.07
C GLY A 144 2.75 2.99 -8.82
N ALA A 145 3.76 2.31 -9.38
CA ALA A 145 5.15 2.71 -9.24
C ALA A 145 5.45 4.07 -9.88
N GLN A 146 4.83 4.37 -11.02
CA GLN A 146 4.95 5.66 -11.72
C GLN A 146 4.31 6.80 -10.93
N GLU A 147 3.16 6.54 -10.28
CA GLU A 147 2.49 7.50 -9.40
C GLU A 147 3.17 7.63 -8.02
N GLY A 148 4.14 6.77 -7.71
CA GLY A 148 4.95 6.85 -6.50
C GLY A 148 4.56 5.87 -5.39
N SER A 149 3.87 4.77 -5.72
CA SER A 149 3.69 3.65 -4.79
C SER A 149 5.01 2.91 -4.59
N ARG A 150 5.62 3.10 -3.43
CA ARG A 150 6.85 2.39 -3.04
C ARG A 150 6.65 0.87 -2.98
N GLN A 151 5.44 0.44 -2.60
CA GLN A 151 5.10 -0.98 -2.51
C GLN A 151 5.00 -1.62 -3.89
N SER A 152 4.36 -0.94 -4.86
CA SER A 152 4.30 -1.41 -6.25
C SER A 152 5.69 -1.50 -6.89
N ALA A 153 6.54 -0.49 -6.67
CA ALA A 153 7.91 -0.51 -7.14
C ALA A 153 8.71 -1.69 -6.52
N TYR A 154 8.60 -1.90 -5.21
CA TYR A 154 9.25 -3.04 -4.54
C TYR A 154 8.77 -4.38 -5.10
N THR A 155 7.46 -4.56 -5.25
CA THR A 155 6.87 -5.80 -5.79
C THR A 155 7.36 -6.08 -7.21
N LEU A 156 7.38 -5.07 -8.10
CA LEU A 156 7.93 -5.22 -9.45
C LEU A 156 9.41 -5.63 -9.44
N GLY A 157 10.20 -4.98 -8.58
CA GLY A 157 11.60 -5.32 -8.42
C GLY A 157 11.80 -6.80 -8.08
N CYS A 158 11.05 -7.31 -7.11
CA CYS A 158 11.10 -8.72 -6.71
C CYS A 158 10.57 -9.66 -7.81
N LEU A 159 9.50 -9.29 -8.53
CA LEU A 159 8.95 -10.12 -9.61
C LEU A 159 9.95 -10.27 -10.77
N TYR A 160 10.60 -9.17 -11.19
CA TYR A 160 11.62 -9.22 -12.24
C TYR A 160 12.90 -9.90 -11.79
N GLU A 161 13.27 -9.79 -10.51
CA GLU A 161 14.45 -10.47 -9.95
C GLU A 161 14.26 -11.99 -9.94
N LYS A 162 13.10 -12.47 -9.48
CA LYS A 162 12.83 -13.91 -9.38
C LYS A 162 12.54 -14.58 -10.72
N GLY A 163 11.80 -13.91 -11.60
CA GLY A 163 11.42 -14.48 -12.89
C GLY A 163 10.38 -15.62 -12.80
N GLU A 164 9.67 -15.76 -11.67
CA GLU A 164 8.73 -16.88 -11.45
C GLU A 164 7.42 -16.74 -12.26
N TYR A 165 6.93 -15.52 -12.41
CA TYR A 165 5.63 -15.23 -13.06
C TYR A 165 5.79 -14.47 -14.38
N ILE A 166 6.90 -13.80 -14.55
CA ILE A 166 7.29 -13.05 -15.75
C ILE A 166 8.75 -13.35 -16.05
N PRO A 167 9.23 -13.19 -17.30
CA PRO A 167 10.64 -13.40 -17.63
C PRO A 167 11.55 -12.56 -16.72
N GLN A 168 12.60 -13.19 -16.19
CA GLN A 168 13.58 -12.51 -15.36
C GLN A 168 14.24 -11.38 -16.14
N ASP A 169 14.34 -10.19 -15.51
CA ASP A 169 14.95 -9.01 -16.09
C ASP A 169 15.69 -8.24 -15.01
N HIS A 170 16.99 -8.49 -14.90
CA HIS A 170 17.83 -7.86 -13.87
C HIS A 170 17.90 -6.33 -13.99
N LYS A 171 17.77 -5.77 -15.20
CA LYS A 171 17.75 -4.32 -15.40
C LYS A 171 16.49 -3.70 -14.83
N LYS A 172 15.33 -4.26 -15.16
CA LYS A 172 14.06 -3.82 -14.57
C LYS A 172 14.02 -4.06 -13.07
N ALA A 173 14.54 -5.19 -12.59
CA ALA A 173 14.64 -5.47 -11.16
C ALA A 173 15.44 -4.37 -10.47
N CYS A 174 16.63 -4.01 -10.98
CA CYS A 174 17.45 -2.94 -10.44
C CYS A 174 16.70 -1.61 -10.42
N TYR A 175 16.14 -1.20 -11.57
CA TYR A 175 15.39 0.06 -11.68
C TYR A 175 14.29 0.17 -10.60
N TYR A 176 13.44 -0.84 -10.47
CA TYR A 176 12.33 -0.78 -9.53
C TYR A 176 12.77 -0.89 -8.06
N LEU A 177 13.83 -1.67 -7.74
CA LEU A 177 14.38 -1.73 -6.38
C LEU A 177 15.02 -0.41 -5.97
N VAL A 178 15.73 0.27 -6.88
CA VAL A 178 16.28 1.61 -6.64
C VAL A 178 15.14 2.60 -6.41
N LEU A 179 14.12 2.61 -7.27
CA LEU A 179 12.96 3.48 -7.14
C LEU A 179 12.25 3.29 -5.80
N ALA A 180 12.03 2.05 -5.38
CA ALA A 180 11.44 1.74 -4.06
C ALA A 180 12.32 2.20 -2.90
N THR A 181 13.66 2.07 -3.02
CA THR A 181 14.62 2.53 -2.01
C THR A 181 14.59 4.05 -1.87
N LEU A 182 14.58 4.79 -2.98
CA LEU A 182 14.46 6.25 -2.99
C LEU A 182 13.13 6.72 -2.37
N GLN A 183 12.07 5.93 -2.53
CA GLN A 183 10.76 6.17 -1.90
C GLN A 183 10.68 5.68 -0.44
N LYS A 184 11.81 5.27 0.15
CA LYS A 184 11.93 4.82 1.55
C LYS A 184 11.08 3.59 1.87
N HIS A 185 11.07 2.60 0.98
CA HIS A 185 10.48 1.29 1.28
C HIS A 185 11.41 0.52 2.24
N ASP A 186 10.90 0.07 3.37
CA ASP A 186 11.69 -0.47 4.48
C ASP A 186 12.60 -1.65 4.10
N GLN A 187 12.15 -2.52 3.20
CA GLN A 187 12.88 -3.72 2.78
C GLN A 187 13.70 -3.53 1.48
N ALA A 188 13.34 -2.53 0.65
CA ALA A 188 13.90 -2.39 -0.69
C ALA A 188 15.43 -2.20 -0.68
N HIS A 189 15.95 -1.39 0.23
CA HIS A 189 17.39 -1.16 0.34
C HIS A 189 18.17 -2.46 0.63
N ARG A 190 17.63 -3.29 1.52
CA ARG A 190 18.25 -4.59 1.87
C ARG A 190 18.23 -5.55 0.69
N VAL A 191 17.10 -5.65 0.00
CA VAL A 191 16.97 -6.49 -1.19
C VAL A 191 17.86 -6.00 -2.33
N LEU A 192 17.97 -4.66 -2.52
CA LEU A 192 18.87 -4.07 -3.51
C LEU A 192 20.35 -4.43 -3.26
N ILE A 193 20.80 -4.38 -2.00
CA ILE A 193 22.17 -4.78 -1.65
C ILE A 193 22.38 -6.26 -1.98
N MET A 194 21.44 -7.14 -1.59
CA MET A 194 21.54 -8.57 -1.91
C MET A 194 21.55 -8.81 -3.43
N PHE A 195 20.69 -8.10 -4.16
CA PHE A 195 20.65 -8.16 -5.63
C PHE A 195 21.99 -7.75 -6.25
N GLN A 196 22.61 -6.65 -5.82
CA GLN A 196 23.90 -6.19 -6.34
C GLN A 196 25.02 -7.17 -6.04
N HIS A 197 25.02 -7.83 -4.88
CA HIS A 197 26.01 -8.87 -4.57
C HIS A 197 25.85 -10.13 -5.43
N ALA A 198 24.61 -10.50 -5.74
CA ALA A 198 24.31 -11.67 -6.57
C ALA A 198 24.57 -11.43 -8.07
N ASN A 199 24.37 -10.21 -8.54
CA ASN A 199 24.36 -9.87 -9.96
C ASN A 199 25.48 -8.85 -10.27
N LYS A 200 26.55 -9.31 -10.91
CA LYS A 200 27.73 -8.50 -11.27
C LYS A 200 27.53 -7.71 -12.58
N GLY A 201 26.37 -7.06 -12.75
CA GLY A 201 26.07 -6.24 -13.93
C GLY A 201 26.44 -4.77 -13.71
N ASN A 202 26.56 -4.02 -14.83
CA ASN A 202 26.55 -2.56 -14.78
C ASN A 202 25.10 -2.09 -14.89
N TYR A 203 24.61 -1.37 -13.88
CA TYR A 203 23.24 -0.88 -13.75
C TYR A 203 23.16 0.63 -13.60
N ASP A 204 24.20 1.38 -14.00
CA ASP A 204 24.25 2.84 -13.84
C ASP A 204 23.06 3.54 -14.52
N LEU A 205 22.69 3.08 -15.74
CA LEU A 205 21.55 3.63 -16.47
C LEU A 205 20.22 3.40 -15.74
N GLU A 206 20.05 2.27 -15.08
CA GLU A 206 18.86 1.94 -14.31
C GLU A 206 18.78 2.77 -13.03
N PHE A 207 19.91 3.08 -12.38
CA PHE A 207 20.00 4.02 -11.26
C PHE A 207 19.60 5.43 -11.68
N ASP A 208 20.23 5.96 -12.76
CA ASP A 208 19.93 7.29 -13.27
C ASP A 208 18.46 7.44 -13.69
N ALA A 209 17.89 6.41 -14.33
CA ALA A 209 16.49 6.40 -14.73
C ALA A 209 15.54 6.38 -13.52
N ALA A 210 15.87 5.63 -12.48
CA ALA A 210 15.07 5.58 -11.25
C ALA A 210 15.13 6.92 -10.48
N GLU A 211 16.30 7.55 -10.41
CA GLU A 211 16.46 8.88 -9.80
C GLU A 211 15.67 9.94 -10.56
N ALA A 212 15.70 9.91 -11.90
CA ALA A 212 14.92 10.82 -12.73
C ALA A 212 13.41 10.65 -12.53
N GLN A 213 12.93 9.40 -12.42
CA GLN A 213 11.52 9.12 -12.13
C GLN A 213 11.14 9.59 -10.71
N TYR A 214 11.99 9.34 -9.73
CA TYR A 214 11.77 9.82 -8.36
C TYR A 214 11.67 11.34 -8.31
N GLY A 215 12.52 12.05 -9.04
CA GLY A 215 12.46 13.51 -9.18
C GLY A 215 11.13 14.01 -9.74
N LYS A 216 10.58 13.32 -10.76
CA LYS A 216 9.24 13.62 -11.31
C LYS A 216 8.14 13.44 -10.25
N ILE A 217 8.14 12.32 -9.54
CA ILE A 217 7.18 12.03 -8.47
C ILE A 217 7.24 13.11 -7.38
N GLN A 218 8.45 13.52 -6.95
CA GLN A 218 8.61 14.56 -5.93
C GLN A 218 8.08 15.92 -6.41
N ASN A 219 8.28 16.26 -7.69
CA ASN A 219 7.78 17.51 -8.26
C ASN A 219 6.24 17.51 -8.35
N MET A 220 5.61 16.41 -8.77
CA MET A 220 4.15 16.28 -8.76
C MET A 220 3.59 16.47 -7.34
N ARG A 221 4.14 15.78 -6.33
CA ARG A 221 3.70 15.93 -4.93
C ARG A 221 3.85 17.35 -4.37
N LYS A 222 4.85 18.12 -4.83
CA LYS A 222 4.99 19.53 -4.45
C LYS A 222 3.89 20.39 -5.07
N LEU A 223 3.54 20.16 -6.33
CA LEU A 223 2.47 20.89 -7.03
C LEU A 223 1.12 20.67 -6.36
N TYR A 224 0.77 19.43 -6.00
CA TYR A 224 -0.49 19.10 -5.31
C TYR A 224 -0.60 19.68 -3.89
N ARG A 225 0.53 19.97 -3.22
CA ARG A 225 0.51 20.63 -1.89
C ARG A 225 0.35 22.15 -1.97
N CYS A 226 0.46 22.73 -3.15
CA CYS A 226 0.32 24.16 -3.41
C CYS A 226 -1.05 24.53 -3.99
N LEU A 227 -1.90 23.57 -4.30
CA LEU A 227 -3.31 23.72 -4.70
C LEU A 227 -4.23 23.44 -3.52
#